data_afe40c154ee31b6db603027182346b58
#
_entry.id   afe40c154ee31b6db603027182346b58
#
_cell.length_a   1.000
_cell.length_b   1.000
_cell.length_c   1.000
_cell.angle_alpha   90.00
_cell.angle_beta   90.00
_cell.angle_gamma   90.00
#
_symmetry.space_group_name_H-M   'P 1'
#
loop_
_entity.id
_entity.type
_entity.pdbx_description
1 polymer ?
#
loop_
_entity_poly.entity_id
_entity_poly.type
_entity_poly.pdbx_seq_one_letter_code
_entity_poly.pdbx_strand_id
1 'polypeptide(L)'
;LGHRDVAFITPPLTRRQWQRTKRVNGFVKEFEKEGLKDHVIIKAADEAIDMQIPRMDSEYSMGYELTMELLDEGREFTAIAGQNDMMAIGALDALHEARIHVPKDVSVIGCDNIFYSGIRKISLTTIDHFVALKGRDACDIILHKIDEQDRFLTDSAPVSLYNIEYTPKLIARRTTG
;
A
#
# COMPACT_ATOMS: atom_id res chain seq x y z
N LEU A 1 -18.80 -0.85 2.95
CA LEU A 1 -19.14 -1.59 1.74
C LEU A 1 -19.57 -3.04 2.04
N GLY A 2 -19.27 -3.57 3.23
CA GLY A 2 -19.73 -4.88 3.68
C GLY A 2 -18.92 -6.08 3.18
N HIS A 3 -17.75 -5.87 2.58
CA HIS A 3 -16.86 -6.96 2.21
C HIS A 3 -16.41 -7.74 3.44
N ARG A 4 -16.44 -9.07 3.34
CA ARG A 4 -15.98 -9.97 4.40
C ARG A 4 -14.77 -10.76 3.94
N ASP A 5 -14.85 -11.39 2.78
CA ASP A 5 -13.76 -12.19 2.20
C ASP A 5 -12.89 -11.27 1.36
N VAL A 6 -11.66 -11.04 1.81
CA VAL A 6 -10.74 -10.07 1.20
C VAL A 6 -9.35 -10.64 1.03
N ALA A 7 -8.71 -10.31 -0.10
CA ALA A 7 -7.32 -10.62 -0.34
C ALA A 7 -6.43 -9.38 -0.14
N PHE A 8 -5.29 -9.56 0.50
CA PHE A 8 -4.23 -8.56 0.57
C PHE A 8 -3.02 -9.08 -0.19
N ILE A 9 -2.67 -8.42 -1.27
CA ILE A 9 -1.50 -8.77 -2.09
C ILE A 9 -0.30 -7.89 -1.74
N THR A 10 0.88 -8.51 -1.58
CA THR A 10 2.08 -7.83 -1.09
C THR A 10 3.35 -8.41 -1.73
N PRO A 11 4.39 -7.59 -1.94
CA PRO A 11 5.73 -8.12 -2.21
C PRO A 11 6.20 -9.02 -1.05
N PRO A 12 7.36 -9.69 -1.17
CA PRO A 12 7.85 -10.59 -0.13
C PRO A 12 7.90 -9.92 1.25
N LEU A 13 7.46 -10.66 2.27
CA LEU A 13 7.45 -10.21 3.67
C LEU A 13 8.75 -10.65 4.36
N THR A 14 9.84 -9.94 4.12
CA THR A 14 11.14 -10.23 4.75
C THR A 14 11.33 -9.43 6.04
N ARG A 15 12.24 -9.92 6.91
CA ARG A 15 12.61 -9.18 8.13
C ARG A 15 13.18 -7.78 7.86
N ARG A 16 13.77 -7.57 6.68
CA ARG A 16 14.34 -6.27 6.28
C ARG A 16 13.29 -5.25 5.88
N GLN A 17 12.05 -5.67 5.59
CA GLN A 17 10.98 -4.83 5.08
C GLN A 17 9.81 -4.73 6.08
N TRP A 18 10.15 -4.45 7.32
CA TRP A 18 9.23 -4.38 8.43
C TRP A 18 8.01 -3.45 8.17
N GLN A 19 8.15 -2.39 7.35
CA GLN A 19 7.04 -1.50 7.02
C GLN A 19 5.93 -2.21 6.23
N ARG A 20 6.28 -3.12 5.33
CA ARG A 20 5.31 -3.98 4.61
C ARG A 20 4.57 -4.87 5.61
N THR A 21 5.29 -5.53 6.49
CA THR A 21 4.72 -6.38 7.53
C THR A 21 3.81 -5.60 8.48
N LYS A 22 4.15 -4.36 8.84
CA LYS A 22 3.27 -3.51 9.66
C LYS A 22 1.95 -3.19 8.97
N ARG A 23 1.96 -2.93 7.67
CA ARG A 23 0.75 -2.63 6.90
C ARG A 23 -0.16 -3.85 6.83
N VAL A 24 0.41 -5.02 6.52
CA VAL A 24 -0.31 -6.30 6.55
C VAL A 24 -0.91 -6.59 7.94
N ASN A 25 -0.09 -6.46 9.00
CA ASN A 25 -0.56 -6.71 10.37
C ASN A 25 -1.67 -5.72 10.78
N GLY A 26 -1.56 -4.46 10.38
CA GLY A 26 -2.60 -3.46 10.63
C GLY A 26 -3.91 -3.84 9.94
N PHE A 27 -3.84 -4.28 8.68
CA PHE A 27 -4.99 -4.74 7.92
C PHE A 27 -5.66 -5.96 8.59
N VAL A 28 -4.91 -7.01 8.90
CA VAL A 28 -5.41 -8.22 9.56
C VAL A 28 -6.04 -7.88 10.91
N LYS A 29 -5.39 -7.00 11.70
CA LYS A 29 -5.89 -6.61 13.03
C LYS A 29 -7.27 -5.93 12.97
N GLU A 30 -7.55 -5.13 11.96
CA GLU A 30 -8.87 -4.52 11.81
C GLU A 30 -9.95 -5.57 11.51
N PHE A 31 -9.66 -6.54 10.64
CA PHE A 31 -10.58 -7.66 10.40
C PHE A 31 -10.74 -8.57 11.63
N GLU A 32 -9.68 -8.76 12.42
CA GLU A 32 -9.73 -9.53 13.68
C GLU A 32 -10.67 -8.88 14.70
N LYS A 33 -10.72 -7.56 14.80
CA LYS A 33 -11.67 -6.83 15.68
C LYS A 33 -13.12 -7.11 15.33
N GLU A 34 -13.41 -7.32 14.05
CA GLU A 34 -14.75 -7.64 13.55
C GLU A 34 -15.05 -9.16 13.54
N GLY A 35 -14.13 -9.99 14.06
CA GLY A 35 -14.26 -11.45 14.04
C GLY A 35 -14.09 -12.08 12.65
N LEU A 36 -13.47 -11.38 11.71
CA LEU A 36 -13.30 -11.77 10.30
C LEU A 36 -11.86 -12.14 9.94
N LYS A 37 -11.01 -12.48 10.91
CA LYS A 37 -9.60 -12.80 10.68
C LYS A 37 -9.40 -13.93 9.66
N ASP A 38 -10.20 -14.99 9.77
CA ASP A 38 -10.11 -16.18 8.92
C ASP A 38 -10.62 -15.93 7.48
N HIS A 39 -11.21 -14.76 7.24
CA HIS A 39 -11.70 -14.29 5.96
C HIS A 39 -10.68 -13.40 5.21
N VAL A 40 -9.48 -13.24 5.78
CA VAL A 40 -8.39 -12.47 5.16
C VAL A 40 -7.39 -13.41 4.51
N ILE A 41 -7.22 -13.28 3.21
CA ILE A 41 -6.19 -13.98 2.45
C ILE A 41 -4.98 -13.06 2.33
N ILE A 42 -3.82 -13.47 2.85
CA ILE A 42 -2.55 -12.75 2.59
C ILE A 42 -1.79 -13.51 1.51
N LYS A 43 -1.65 -12.88 0.34
CA LYS A 43 -0.89 -13.42 -0.78
C LYS A 43 0.38 -12.59 -0.96
N ALA A 44 1.52 -13.16 -0.59
CA ALA A 44 2.83 -12.52 -0.71
C ALA A 44 3.60 -13.15 -1.87
N ALA A 45 4.34 -12.33 -2.62
CA ALA A 45 5.25 -12.83 -3.65
C ALA A 45 6.44 -13.58 -3.01
N ASP A 46 7.02 -14.51 -3.75
CA ASP A 46 8.25 -15.19 -3.35
C ASP A 46 9.46 -14.26 -3.46
N GLU A 47 10.44 -14.43 -2.56
CA GLU A 47 11.69 -13.66 -2.58
C GLU A 47 12.47 -13.82 -3.90
N ALA A 48 12.37 -14.98 -4.54
CA ALA A 48 13.02 -15.26 -5.81
C ALA A 48 12.46 -14.42 -6.97
N ILE A 49 11.19 -14.06 -6.92
CA ILE A 49 10.52 -13.23 -7.94
C ILE A 49 11.00 -11.77 -7.82
N ASP A 50 11.13 -11.24 -6.61
CA ASP A 50 11.60 -9.86 -6.35
C ASP A 50 13.01 -9.59 -6.92
N MET A 51 13.83 -10.64 -7.12
CA MET A 51 15.18 -10.56 -7.68
C MET A 51 15.24 -10.69 -9.21
N GLN A 52 14.20 -11.19 -9.86
CA GLN A 52 14.18 -11.50 -11.30
C GLN A 52 13.53 -10.41 -12.15
N ILE A 53 12.63 -9.61 -11.58
CA ILE A 53 11.91 -8.57 -12.31
C ILE A 53 12.67 -7.24 -12.24
N PRO A 54 12.92 -6.55 -13.38
CA PRO A 54 13.51 -5.21 -13.37
C PRO A 54 12.71 -4.26 -12.48
N ARG A 55 13.39 -3.51 -11.61
CA ARG A 55 12.80 -2.71 -10.53
C ARG A 55 11.68 -1.72 -10.91
N MET A 56 11.59 -1.30 -12.17
CA MET A 56 10.59 -0.31 -12.60
C MET A 56 9.16 -0.89 -12.73
N ASP A 57 9.03 -2.20 -13.01
CA ASP A 57 7.73 -2.84 -13.23
C ASP A 57 7.39 -3.91 -12.18
N SER A 58 8.31 -4.14 -11.20
CA SER A 58 8.22 -5.29 -10.29
C SER A 58 6.92 -5.32 -9.48
N GLU A 59 6.50 -4.20 -8.90
CA GLU A 59 5.30 -4.19 -8.05
C GLU A 59 4.01 -4.32 -8.86
N TYR A 60 3.95 -3.74 -10.06
CA TYR A 60 2.83 -3.91 -10.97
C TYR A 60 2.72 -5.38 -11.42
N SER A 61 3.82 -5.97 -11.90
CA SER A 61 3.86 -7.37 -12.34
C SER A 61 3.51 -8.34 -11.21
N MET A 62 4.06 -8.11 -10.00
CA MET A 62 3.69 -8.91 -8.82
C MET A 62 2.18 -8.79 -8.52
N GLY A 63 1.61 -7.59 -8.60
CA GLY A 63 0.19 -7.39 -8.37
C GLY A 63 -0.68 -8.17 -9.36
N TYR A 64 -0.28 -8.18 -10.62
CA TYR A 64 -0.94 -8.96 -11.67
C TYR A 64 -0.79 -10.47 -11.42
N GLU A 65 0.44 -10.97 -11.25
CA GLU A 65 0.73 -12.39 -11.06
C GLU A 65 0.05 -12.97 -9.82
N LEU A 66 0.15 -12.31 -8.67
CA LEU A 66 -0.49 -12.74 -7.42
C LEU A 66 -2.01 -12.78 -7.53
N THR A 67 -2.60 -11.87 -8.32
CA THR A 67 -4.04 -11.87 -8.55
C THR A 67 -4.45 -13.02 -9.46
N MET A 68 -3.69 -13.30 -10.53
CA MET A 68 -3.93 -14.48 -11.38
C MET A 68 -3.80 -15.77 -10.58
N GLU A 69 -2.77 -15.90 -9.73
CA GLU A 69 -2.62 -17.07 -8.86
C GLU A 69 -3.81 -17.25 -7.90
N LEU A 70 -4.34 -16.16 -7.30
CA LEU A 70 -5.52 -16.24 -6.45
C LEU A 70 -6.75 -16.73 -7.19
N LEU A 71 -6.92 -16.33 -8.45
CA LEU A 71 -8.01 -16.77 -9.31
C LEU A 71 -7.83 -18.24 -9.70
N ASP A 72 -6.64 -18.68 -10.08
CA ASP A 72 -6.31 -20.05 -10.44
C ASP A 72 -6.46 -21.03 -9.27
N GLU A 73 -6.16 -20.58 -8.04
CA GLU A 73 -6.38 -21.32 -6.80
C GLU A 73 -7.88 -21.48 -6.46
N GLY A 74 -8.77 -20.82 -7.20
CA GLY A 74 -10.21 -20.82 -6.93
C GLY A 74 -10.56 -20.16 -5.58
N ARG A 75 -9.75 -19.20 -5.11
CA ARG A 75 -9.99 -18.50 -3.84
C ARG A 75 -11.15 -17.52 -3.99
N GLU A 76 -12.10 -17.59 -3.09
CA GLU A 76 -13.23 -16.67 -3.05
C GLU A 76 -12.84 -15.39 -2.29
N PHE A 77 -13.04 -14.24 -2.94
CA PHE A 77 -12.87 -12.91 -2.34
C PHE A 77 -13.74 -11.90 -3.08
N THR A 78 -14.17 -10.87 -2.38
CA THR A 78 -14.98 -9.79 -2.93
C THR A 78 -14.23 -8.46 -2.99
N ALA A 79 -13.04 -8.39 -2.41
CA ALA A 79 -12.16 -7.25 -2.50
C ALA A 79 -10.68 -7.63 -2.49
N ILE A 80 -9.85 -6.83 -3.16
CA ILE A 80 -8.39 -6.91 -3.14
C ILE A 80 -7.83 -5.61 -2.59
N ALA A 81 -6.94 -5.71 -1.60
CA ALA A 81 -6.11 -4.61 -1.14
C ALA A 81 -4.67 -4.84 -1.62
N GLY A 82 -4.16 -3.93 -2.44
CA GLY A 82 -2.75 -3.91 -2.80
C GLY A 82 -1.89 -3.26 -1.72
N GLN A 83 -0.70 -3.81 -1.48
CA GLN A 83 0.31 -3.21 -0.59
C GLN A 83 0.57 -1.73 -0.94
N ASN A 84 0.52 -1.40 -2.23
CA ASN A 84 0.57 -0.05 -2.79
C ASN A 84 -0.27 0.07 -4.07
N ASP A 85 -0.29 1.27 -4.65
CA ASP A 85 -1.08 1.55 -5.85
C ASP A 85 -0.60 0.78 -7.08
N MET A 86 0.70 0.55 -7.25
CA MET A 86 1.22 -0.19 -8.41
C MET A 86 0.76 -1.65 -8.40
N MET A 87 0.80 -2.30 -7.23
CA MET A 87 0.25 -3.66 -7.09
C MET A 87 -1.27 -3.69 -7.34
N ALA A 88 -2.01 -2.70 -6.81
CA ALA A 88 -3.45 -2.60 -7.04
C ALA A 88 -3.78 -2.37 -8.53
N ILE A 89 -2.96 -1.62 -9.27
CA ILE A 89 -3.11 -1.43 -10.72
C ILE A 89 -2.84 -2.75 -11.47
N GLY A 90 -1.80 -3.50 -11.08
CA GLY A 90 -1.57 -4.84 -11.63
C GLY A 90 -2.74 -5.79 -11.38
N ALA A 91 -3.34 -5.75 -10.18
CA ALA A 91 -4.54 -6.52 -9.87
C ALA A 91 -5.74 -6.12 -10.75
N LEU A 92 -5.92 -4.81 -11.04
CA LEU A 92 -6.99 -4.36 -11.95
C LEU A 92 -6.83 -4.97 -13.35
N ASP A 93 -5.62 -5.06 -13.87
CA ASP A 93 -5.36 -5.62 -15.18
C ASP A 93 -5.58 -7.14 -15.20
N ALA A 94 -5.17 -7.87 -14.17
CA ALA A 94 -5.45 -9.29 -14.01
C ALA A 94 -6.96 -9.60 -13.96
N LEU A 95 -7.71 -8.84 -13.16
CA LEU A 95 -9.17 -8.95 -13.08
C LEU A 95 -9.83 -8.64 -14.42
N HIS A 96 -9.34 -7.63 -15.13
CA HIS A 96 -9.84 -7.26 -16.46
C HIS A 96 -9.61 -8.39 -17.49
N GLU A 97 -8.43 -9.00 -17.50
CA GLU A 97 -8.11 -10.14 -18.37
C GLU A 97 -8.99 -11.36 -18.05
N ALA A 98 -9.23 -11.60 -16.75
CA ALA A 98 -10.15 -12.65 -16.29
C ALA A 98 -11.64 -12.30 -16.51
N ARG A 99 -11.97 -11.13 -17.08
CA ARG A 99 -13.32 -10.62 -17.31
C ARG A 99 -14.16 -10.45 -16.04
N ILE A 100 -13.49 -10.15 -14.91
CA ILE A 100 -14.11 -9.82 -13.64
C ILE A 100 -14.32 -8.30 -13.55
N HIS A 101 -15.53 -7.88 -13.25
CA HIS A 101 -15.88 -6.46 -13.28
C HIS A 101 -15.54 -5.77 -11.96
N VAL A 102 -14.73 -4.72 -12.06
CA VAL A 102 -14.43 -3.84 -10.92
C VAL A 102 -15.28 -2.56 -11.05
N PRO A 103 -16.00 -2.16 -10.01
CA PRO A 103 -16.09 -2.70 -8.65
C PRO A 103 -17.23 -3.73 -8.46
N LYS A 104 -17.98 -4.09 -9.50
CA LYS A 104 -19.24 -4.83 -9.38
C LYS A 104 -19.06 -6.24 -8.77
N ASP A 105 -18.04 -6.96 -9.23
CA ASP A 105 -17.78 -8.34 -8.79
C ASP A 105 -16.68 -8.33 -7.70
N VAL A 106 -15.63 -7.51 -7.89
CA VAL A 106 -14.52 -7.37 -6.94
C VAL A 106 -14.17 -5.89 -6.80
N SER A 107 -14.07 -5.41 -5.57
CA SER A 107 -13.52 -4.08 -5.25
C SER A 107 -12.00 -4.11 -5.17
N VAL A 108 -11.32 -3.04 -5.59
CA VAL A 108 -9.85 -2.93 -5.50
C VAL A 108 -9.46 -1.63 -4.83
N ILE A 109 -8.56 -1.71 -3.85
CA ILE A 109 -7.99 -0.56 -3.15
C ILE A 109 -6.46 -0.62 -3.15
N GLY A 110 -5.83 0.53 -3.35
CA GLY A 110 -4.38 0.71 -3.23
C GLY A 110 -3.96 1.54 -2.02
N CYS A 111 -2.70 1.90 -1.99
CA CYS A 111 -2.10 2.82 -1.02
C CYS A 111 -0.99 3.59 -1.71
N ASP A 112 -0.84 4.84 -1.42
CA ASP A 112 0.17 5.86 -1.72
C ASP A 112 -0.38 7.06 -2.49
N ASN A 113 -1.53 6.94 -3.17
CA ASN A 113 -2.16 7.99 -3.99
C ASN A 113 -1.19 8.55 -5.04
N ILE A 114 -0.53 7.64 -5.80
CA ILE A 114 0.39 8.04 -6.87
C ILE A 114 -0.37 8.67 -8.05
N PHE A 115 0.34 9.36 -8.94
CA PHE A 115 -0.23 10.00 -10.12
C PHE A 115 -1.11 9.03 -10.96
N TYR A 116 -0.66 7.80 -11.18
CA TYR A 116 -1.36 6.81 -11.98
C TYR A 116 -2.73 6.42 -11.40
N SER A 117 -2.86 6.36 -10.07
CA SER A 117 -4.14 6.03 -9.41
C SER A 117 -5.23 7.04 -9.72
N GLY A 118 -4.88 8.30 -10.02
CA GLY A 118 -5.79 9.37 -10.40
C GLY A 118 -6.18 9.39 -11.88
N ILE A 119 -5.51 8.64 -12.75
CA ILE A 119 -5.83 8.61 -14.18
C ILE A 119 -7.27 8.12 -14.39
N ARG A 120 -8.05 8.85 -15.19
CA ARG A 120 -9.50 8.62 -15.38
C ARG A 120 -9.88 7.19 -15.73
N LYS A 121 -9.04 6.49 -16.50
CA LYS A 121 -9.28 5.08 -16.89
C LYS A 121 -9.02 4.11 -15.74
N ILE A 122 -8.07 4.40 -14.87
CA ILE A 122 -7.71 3.60 -13.70
C ILE A 122 -8.64 3.94 -12.54
N SER A 123 -8.68 5.22 -12.16
CA SER A 123 -9.56 5.77 -11.12
C SER A 123 -9.58 4.93 -9.84
N LEU A 124 -8.38 4.55 -9.37
CA LEU A 124 -8.17 3.65 -8.24
C LEU A 124 -8.49 4.34 -6.91
N THR A 125 -9.35 3.72 -6.12
CA THR A 125 -9.53 4.04 -4.71
C THR A 125 -8.23 3.72 -3.96
N THR A 126 -7.73 4.66 -3.16
CA THR A 126 -6.43 4.52 -2.51
C THR A 126 -6.36 5.26 -1.18
N ILE A 127 -5.35 4.96 -0.39
CA ILE A 127 -5.02 5.67 0.84
C ILE A 127 -3.90 6.66 0.56
N ASP A 128 -4.17 7.95 0.77
CA ASP A 128 -3.14 8.98 0.75
C ASP A 128 -2.52 9.12 2.15
N HIS A 129 -1.25 8.86 2.26
CA HIS A 129 -0.47 9.07 3.47
C HIS A 129 0.53 10.22 3.37
N PHE A 130 0.29 11.13 2.41
CA PHE A 130 0.97 12.42 2.26
C PHE A 130 2.48 12.33 2.02
N VAL A 131 2.93 11.46 1.10
CA VAL A 131 4.36 11.23 0.82
C VAL A 131 5.10 12.52 0.49
N ALA A 132 4.54 13.38 -0.39
CA ALA A 132 5.16 14.64 -0.77
C ALA A 132 5.26 15.63 0.41
N LEU A 133 4.23 15.70 1.26
CA LEU A 133 4.23 16.54 2.45
C LEU A 133 5.30 16.07 3.44
N LYS A 134 5.36 14.76 3.70
CA LYS A 134 6.38 14.15 4.57
C LYS A 134 7.81 14.44 4.09
N GLY A 135 8.04 14.38 2.77
CA GLY A 135 9.33 14.72 2.18
C GLY A 135 9.71 16.18 2.43
N ARG A 136 8.78 17.11 2.24
CA ARG A 136 8.99 18.53 2.53
C ARG A 136 9.28 18.76 4.01
N ASP A 137 8.43 18.26 4.91
CA ASP A 137 8.59 18.47 6.35
C ASP A 137 9.89 17.85 6.89
N ALA A 138 10.32 16.71 6.30
CA ALA A 138 11.63 16.13 6.62
C ALA A 138 12.79 17.05 6.19
N CYS A 139 12.71 17.68 5.02
CA CYS A 139 13.70 18.65 4.58
C CYS A 139 13.73 19.87 5.50
N ASP A 140 12.57 20.41 5.87
CA ASP A 140 12.46 21.56 6.79
C ASP A 140 13.08 21.24 8.16
N ILE A 141 12.81 20.05 8.70
CA ILE A 141 13.44 19.58 9.95
C ILE A 141 14.96 19.51 9.82
N ILE A 142 15.48 18.97 8.70
CA ILE A 142 16.93 18.87 8.48
C ILE A 142 17.56 20.27 8.41
N LEU A 143 16.96 21.19 7.64
CA LEU A 143 17.46 22.56 7.53
C LEU A 143 17.47 23.28 8.88
N HIS A 144 16.40 23.17 9.66
CA HIS A 144 16.37 23.72 11.02
C HIS A 144 17.48 23.14 11.92
N LYS A 145 17.73 21.84 11.84
CA LYS A 145 18.81 21.21 12.63
C LYS A 145 20.20 21.66 12.19
N ILE A 146 20.42 21.93 10.91
CA ILE A 146 21.68 22.49 10.42
C ILE A 146 21.86 23.91 10.96
N ASP A 147 20.85 24.77 10.84
CA ASP A 147 20.89 26.14 11.35
C ASP A 147 21.06 26.20 12.88
N GLU A 148 20.43 25.25 13.60
CA GLU A 148 20.64 25.12 15.06
C GLU A 148 22.07 24.68 15.36
N GLN A 149 22.66 23.74 14.64
CA GLN A 149 24.02 23.27 14.86
C GLN A 149 25.06 24.40 14.69
N ASP A 150 24.86 25.28 13.73
CA ASP A 150 25.72 26.45 13.54
C ASP A 150 25.59 27.46 14.72
N ARG A 151 24.47 27.49 15.43
CA ARG A 151 24.25 28.27 16.66
C ARG A 151 24.77 27.57 17.93
N PHE A 152 24.74 26.21 17.94
CA PHE A 152 25.12 25.39 19.11
C PHE A 152 26.63 25.16 19.26
N LEU A 153 27.46 25.64 18.38
CA LEU A 153 28.90 25.76 18.66
C LEU A 153 29.19 26.68 19.84
N THR A 154 28.16 27.31 20.42
CA THR A 154 28.27 28.26 21.53
C THR A 154 27.44 27.93 22.77
N ASP A 155 26.46 26.99 22.74
CA ASP A 155 25.64 26.68 23.94
C ASP A 155 25.03 25.26 23.90
N SER A 156 25.05 24.59 25.09
CA SER A 156 24.57 23.22 25.28
C SER A 156 23.04 23.17 25.48
N ALA A 157 22.26 23.39 24.42
CA ALA A 157 20.81 23.22 24.46
C ALA A 157 20.37 21.83 24.06
N PRO A 158 19.23 21.29 24.59
CA PRO A 158 18.78 19.94 24.29
C PRO A 158 18.32 19.81 22.83
N VAL A 159 18.72 18.70 22.16
CA VAL A 159 18.26 18.35 20.84
C VAL A 159 16.74 18.23 20.86
N SER A 160 16.03 19.12 20.18
CA SER A 160 14.59 19.02 20.05
C SER A 160 14.25 17.82 19.13
N LEU A 161 13.46 16.87 19.67
CA LEU A 161 12.96 15.74 18.91
C LEU A 161 11.71 16.18 18.14
N TYR A 162 11.84 16.31 16.81
CA TYR A 162 10.69 16.55 15.96
C TYR A 162 9.98 15.22 15.71
N ASN A 163 8.72 15.13 16.11
CA ASN A 163 7.83 14.02 15.81
C ASN A 163 6.59 14.59 15.16
N ILE A 164 6.40 14.28 13.85
CA ILE A 164 5.24 14.70 13.08
C ILE A 164 4.44 13.46 12.73
N GLU A 165 3.20 13.41 13.16
CA GLU A 165 2.26 12.34 12.83
C GLU A 165 1.25 12.82 11.77
N TYR A 166 0.97 11.95 10.79
CA TYR A 166 0.01 12.23 9.73
C TYR A 166 -1.13 11.21 9.80
N THR A 167 -2.36 11.69 9.80
CA THR A 167 -3.53 10.84 9.69
C THR A 167 -3.80 10.55 8.21
N PRO A 168 -3.68 9.30 7.74
CA PRO A 168 -3.94 8.94 6.35
C PRO A 168 -5.37 9.26 5.94
N LYS A 169 -5.59 9.53 4.64
CA LYS A 169 -6.90 9.85 4.09
C LYS A 169 -7.30 8.85 3.02
N LEU A 170 -8.51 8.31 3.12
CA LEU A 170 -9.10 7.52 2.05
C LEU A 170 -9.51 8.45 0.87
N ILE A 171 -9.04 8.14 -0.31
CA ILE A 171 -9.42 8.78 -1.57
C ILE A 171 -10.29 7.79 -2.34
N ALA A 172 -11.60 7.87 -2.12
CA ALA A 172 -12.56 7.01 -2.81
C ALA A 172 -12.66 7.41 -4.29
N ARG A 173 -12.58 6.43 -5.17
CA ARG A 173 -12.72 6.57 -6.63
C ARG A 173 -13.63 5.46 -7.16
N ARG A 174 -13.37 4.96 -8.38
CA ARG A 174 -14.30 4.10 -9.11
C ARG A 174 -14.03 2.59 -8.96
N THR A 175 -13.00 2.18 -8.24
CA THR A 175 -12.62 0.76 -8.09
C THR A 175 -13.20 0.10 -6.83
N THR A 176 -13.99 0.83 -6.03
CA THR A 176 -14.71 0.28 -4.88
C THR A 176 -16.19 0.65 -4.97
N GLY A 177 -17.07 -0.29 -4.62
CA GLY A 177 -18.52 -0.12 -4.65
C GLY A 177 -19.23 -0.98 -3.62
#